data_3d59b32146d68987071926dd0d1ad760
#
_entry.id   3d59b32146d68987071926dd0d1ad760
#
_cell.length_a   1.000
_cell.length_b   1.000
_cell.length_c   1.000
_cell.angle_alpha   90.00
_cell.angle_beta   90.00
_cell.angle_gamma   90.00
#
_symmetry.space_group_name_H-M   'P 1'
#
loop_
_entity.id
_entity.type
_entity.pdbx_description
1 polymer ?
#
loop_
_entity_poly.entity_id
_entity_poly.type
_entity_poly.pdbx_seq_one_letter_code
_entity_poly.pdbx_strand_id
1 'polypeptide(L)' 'MTKEFKVGDHVSWNSEAGRVRGRIIKVHRKDVNYKGYTHHASADDPQYEIQSDKSDHIAMHKGSALKKERP' A
#
# COMPACT_ATOMS: atom_id res chain seq x y z
N MET A 1 5.99 7.51 15.63
CA MET A 1 6.64 6.37 14.98
C MET A 1 6.12 6.22 13.58
N THR A 2 7.02 6.22 12.61
CA THR A 2 6.64 5.99 11.22
C THR A 2 6.35 4.51 11.02
N LYS A 3 5.18 4.20 10.49
CA LYS A 3 4.86 2.83 10.11
C LYS A 3 5.53 2.55 8.78
N GLU A 4 6.53 1.70 8.80
CA GLU A 4 7.19 1.27 7.58
C GLU A 4 6.86 -0.19 7.31
N PHE A 5 6.57 -0.47 6.04
CA PHE A 5 6.30 -1.81 5.57
C PHE A 5 7.33 -2.18 4.51
N LYS A 6 7.48 -3.46 4.27
CA LYS A 6 8.45 -3.99 3.30
C LYS A 6 7.73 -4.80 2.24
N VAL A 7 8.38 -4.96 1.09
CA VAL A 7 7.90 -5.89 0.06
C VAL A 7 7.72 -7.27 0.71
N GLY A 8 6.57 -7.87 0.47
CA GLY A 8 6.21 -9.15 1.06
C GLY A 8 5.37 -9.06 2.32
N ASP A 9 5.29 -7.88 2.94
CA ASP A 9 4.46 -7.71 4.14
C ASP A 9 2.98 -7.84 3.77
N HIS A 10 2.25 -8.53 4.63
CA HIS A 10 0.80 -8.69 4.49
C HIS A 10 0.12 -7.58 5.27
N VAL A 11 -0.74 -6.82 4.60
CA VAL A 11 -1.39 -5.64 5.16
C VAL A 11 -2.87 -5.63 4.83
N SER A 12 -3.60 -4.76 5.52
CA SER A 12 -5.01 -4.53 5.24
C SER A 12 -5.31 -3.04 5.25
N TRP A 13 -6.40 -2.68 4.60
CA TRP A 13 -6.90 -1.31 4.57
C TRP A 13 -8.41 -1.33 4.40
N ASN A 14 -9.05 -0.22 4.74
CA ASN A 14 -10.49 -0.08 4.56
C ASN A 14 -10.78 0.53 3.19
N SER A 15 -11.71 -0.07 2.48
CA SER A 15 -12.21 0.45 1.21
C SER A 15 -13.72 0.66 1.32
N GLU A 16 -14.33 1.19 0.26
CA GLU A 16 -15.78 1.35 0.22
C GLU A 16 -16.51 0.01 0.32
N ALA A 17 -15.87 -1.05 -0.13
CA ALA A 17 -16.42 -2.40 -0.09
C ALA A 17 -16.13 -3.14 1.21
N GLY A 18 -15.47 -2.47 2.18
CA GLY A 18 -15.09 -3.07 3.44
C GLY A 18 -13.57 -3.26 3.55
N ARG A 19 -13.15 -4.11 4.47
CA ARG A 19 -11.73 -4.35 4.69
C ARG A 19 -11.15 -5.23 3.59
N VAL A 20 -10.04 -4.78 3.03
CA VAL A 20 -9.31 -5.52 2.00
C VAL A 20 -7.93 -5.88 2.53
N ARG A 21 -7.45 -7.05 2.18
CA ARG A 21 -6.12 -7.54 2.53
C ARG A 21 -5.30 -7.75 1.28
N GLY A 22 -4.01 -7.55 1.41
CA GLY A 22 -3.10 -7.76 0.29
C GLY A 22 -1.66 -7.80 0.74
N ARG A 23 -0.77 -7.99 -0.23
CA ARG A 23 0.66 -8.09 0.02
C ARG A 23 1.38 -6.96 -0.71
N ILE A 24 2.32 -6.34 -0.02
CA ILE A 24 3.13 -5.27 -0.59
C ILE A 24 4.06 -5.85 -1.64
N ILE A 25 4.00 -5.29 -2.85
CA ILE A 25 4.83 -5.72 -3.97
C ILE A 25 5.88 -4.68 -4.35
N LYS A 26 5.67 -3.41 -3.98
CA LYS A 26 6.64 -2.35 -4.20
C LYS A 26 6.51 -1.27 -3.15
N VAL A 27 7.61 -0.59 -2.86
CA VAL A 27 7.64 0.58 -1.99
C VAL A 27 8.18 1.75 -2.82
N HIS A 28 7.41 2.83 -2.88
CA HIS A 28 7.79 4.03 -3.63
C HIS A 28 8.09 5.15 -2.65
N ARG A 29 9.31 5.66 -2.70
CA ARG A 29 9.76 6.77 -1.83
C ARG A 29 9.86 8.09 -2.58
N LYS A 30 9.43 8.10 -3.83
CA LYS A 30 9.33 9.28 -4.70
C LYS A 30 7.95 9.31 -5.30
N ASP A 31 7.53 10.48 -5.75
CA ASP A 31 6.25 10.60 -6.44
C ASP A 31 6.18 9.59 -7.59
N VAL A 32 5.04 8.94 -7.71
CA VAL A 32 4.83 7.94 -8.74
C VAL A 32 3.55 8.25 -9.51
N ASN A 33 3.63 8.18 -10.83
CA ASN A 33 2.47 8.32 -11.69
C ASN A 33 1.91 6.94 -11.95
N TYR A 34 0.68 6.72 -11.50
CA TYR A 34 0.02 5.44 -11.63
C TYR A 34 -1.39 5.65 -12.17
N LYS A 35 -1.69 5.06 -13.31
CA LYS A 35 -2.99 5.16 -13.98
C LYS A 35 -3.46 6.61 -14.18
N GLY A 36 -2.55 7.48 -14.56
CA GLY A 36 -2.86 8.89 -14.83
C GLY A 36 -2.89 9.78 -13.63
N TYR A 37 -2.67 9.26 -12.44
CA TYR A 37 -2.60 10.03 -11.21
C TYR A 37 -1.20 10.05 -10.65
N THR A 38 -0.80 11.19 -10.13
CA THR A 38 0.45 11.30 -9.40
C THR A 38 0.20 11.01 -7.92
N HIS A 39 0.81 9.96 -7.42
CA HIS A 39 0.78 9.63 -6.00
C HIS A 39 2.01 10.19 -5.34
N HIS A 40 1.81 11.15 -4.44
CA HIS A 40 2.91 11.80 -3.76
C HIS A 40 3.51 10.90 -2.70
N ALA A 41 4.82 10.76 -2.73
CA ALA A 41 5.55 9.96 -1.77
C ALA A 41 6.86 10.63 -1.43
N SER A 42 7.41 10.29 -0.26
CA SER A 42 8.71 10.76 0.18
C SER A 42 9.41 9.65 0.95
N ALA A 43 10.68 9.87 1.29
CA ALA A 43 11.42 8.88 2.08
C ALA A 43 10.77 8.64 3.45
N ASP A 44 10.15 9.69 4.02
CA ASP A 44 9.49 9.62 5.33
C ASP A 44 8.04 9.17 5.25
N ASP A 45 7.44 9.25 4.06
CA ASP A 45 6.04 8.91 3.86
C ASP A 45 5.87 8.21 2.51
N PRO A 46 6.34 6.97 2.41
CA PRO A 46 6.30 6.24 1.14
C PRO A 46 4.89 5.81 0.76
N GLN A 47 4.68 5.63 -0.53
CA GLN A 47 3.50 4.97 -1.06
C GLN A 47 3.81 3.50 -1.25
N TYR A 48 2.86 2.66 -0.90
CA TYR A 48 3.00 1.21 -1.04
C TYR A 48 2.08 0.72 -2.14
N GLU A 49 2.64 -0.09 -3.01
CA GLU A 49 1.89 -0.76 -4.06
C GLU A 49 1.55 -2.16 -3.55
N ILE A 50 0.26 -2.48 -3.50
CA ILE A 50 -0.24 -3.67 -2.82
C ILE A 50 -1.11 -4.47 -3.76
N GLN A 51 -0.85 -5.77 -3.86
CA GLN A 51 -1.68 -6.67 -4.63
C GLN A 51 -2.73 -7.29 -3.70
N SER A 52 -4.00 -7.16 -4.06
CA SER A 52 -5.10 -7.74 -3.29
C SER A 52 -5.02 -9.27 -3.26
N ASP A 53 -5.32 -9.87 -2.11
CA ASP A 53 -5.34 -11.33 -1.97
C ASP A 53 -6.44 -11.99 -2.76
N LYS A 54 -7.54 -11.27 -3.01
CA LYS A 54 -8.73 -11.83 -3.64
C LYS A 54 -8.81 -11.60 -5.14
N SER A 55 -7.94 -10.77 -5.68
CA SER A 55 -8.00 -10.43 -7.10
C SER A 55 -6.63 -9.94 -7.56
N ASP A 56 -6.53 -9.67 -8.86
CA ASP A 56 -5.31 -9.11 -9.45
C ASP A 56 -5.25 -7.59 -9.31
N HIS A 57 -6.16 -7.00 -8.54
CA HIS A 57 -6.17 -5.56 -8.35
C HIS A 57 -4.98 -5.09 -7.56
N ILE A 58 -4.39 -4.01 -8.03
CA ILE A 58 -3.28 -3.34 -7.38
C ILE A 58 -3.80 -2.05 -6.77
N ALA A 59 -3.46 -1.80 -5.52
CA ALA A 59 -3.82 -0.57 -4.83
C ALA A 59 -2.56 0.19 -4.43
N MET A 60 -2.68 1.51 -4.31
CA MET A 60 -1.60 2.38 -3.83
C MET A 60 -2.09 3.10 -2.60
N HIS A 61 -1.40 2.92 -1.48
CA HIS A 61 -1.75 3.57 -0.23
C HIS A 61 -0.51 3.99 0.54
N LYS A 62 -0.64 5.06 1.32
CA LYS A 62 0.38 5.44 2.27
C LYS A 62 0.33 4.53 3.49
N GLY A 63 1.45 4.44 4.21
CA GLY A 63 1.54 3.59 5.39
C GLY A 63 0.47 3.89 6.45
N SER A 64 0.06 5.15 6.58
CA SER A 64 -0.97 5.54 7.54
C SER A 64 -2.33 4.92 7.25
N ALA A 65 -2.59 4.51 6.01
CA ALA A 65 -3.84 3.87 5.62
C ALA A 65 -3.79 2.35 5.79
N LEU A 66 -2.64 1.80 6.13
CA LEU A 66 -2.42 0.35 6.17
C LEU A 66 -2.27 -0.14 7.60
N LYS A 67 -2.69 -1.38 7.82
CA LYS A 67 -2.42 -2.11 9.05
C LYS A 67 -1.69 -3.39 8.70
N LYS A 68 -0.68 -3.74 9.48
CA LYS A 68 0.04 -4.98 9.29
C LYS A 68 -0.83 -6.15 9.74
N GLU A 69 -1.00 -7.13 8.86
CA GLU A 69 -1.70 -8.36 9.19
C GLU A 69 -0.69 -9.41 9.59
N ARG A 70 -1.00 -10.14 10.65
CA ARG A 70 -0.18 -11.27 11.06
C ARG A 70 -0.72 -12.54 10.41
N PRO A 71 0.18 -13.46 10.03
CA PRO A 71 -0.25 -14.75 9.51
C PRO A 71 -1.01 -15.57 10.55
#